data_25dc5add157b32e7349487c722900eb9
#
_entry.id   25dc5add157b32e7349487c722900eb9
#
_cell.length_a   1.000
_cell.length_b   1.000
_cell.length_c   1.000
_cell.angle_alpha   90.00
_cell.angle_beta   90.00
_cell.angle_gamma   90.00
#
_symmetry.space_group_name_H-M   'P 1'
#
loop_
_entity.id
_entity.type
_entity.pdbx_description
1 polymer ?
#
loop_
_entity_poly.entity_id
_entity_poly.type
_entity_poly.pdbx_seq_one_letter_code
_entity_poly.pdbx_strand_id
1 'polypeptide(L)'
;MRRIGSVVRTAQGLAVLRAEDTDDGSNDDSGDRFRDEIGTSVLDDSLESVGRIVDVFGPVDRPYLAVTPDDDVHLPSLVGSTLYAR
;
A
#
# COMPACT_ATOMS: atom_id res chain seq x y z
N MET A 1 11.66 -5.74 5.40
CA MET A 1 10.83 -4.75 4.75
C MET A 1 10.38 -5.30 3.42
N ARG A 2 9.10 -5.19 3.08
CA ARG A 2 8.56 -5.76 1.88
C ARG A 2 7.94 -4.71 1.02
N ARG A 3 8.12 -4.78 -0.28
CA ARG A 3 7.45 -3.88 -1.18
C ARG A 3 5.99 -4.26 -1.26
N ILE A 4 5.09 -3.30 -1.09
CA ILE A 4 3.68 -3.60 -1.10
C ILE A 4 3.00 -3.09 -2.34
N GLY A 5 3.52 -2.09 -3.00
CA GLY A 5 2.89 -1.63 -4.22
C GLY A 5 3.27 -0.22 -4.56
N SER A 6 2.67 0.29 -5.62
CA SER A 6 2.92 1.65 -6.08
C SER A 6 1.66 2.47 -5.96
N VAL A 7 1.82 3.73 -5.63
CA VAL A 7 0.69 4.63 -5.49
C VAL A 7 0.22 5.00 -6.88
N VAL A 8 -1.05 4.69 -7.19
CA VAL A 8 -1.60 4.97 -8.50
C VAL A 8 -2.45 6.23 -8.50
N ARG A 9 -2.96 6.63 -7.36
CA ARG A 9 -3.75 7.86 -7.28
C ARG A 9 -4.00 8.18 -5.82
N THR A 10 -4.58 9.34 -5.59
CA THR A 10 -5.06 9.69 -4.26
C THR A 10 -6.57 9.86 -4.34
N ALA A 11 -7.25 9.59 -3.27
CA ALA A 11 -8.70 9.73 -3.22
C ALA A 11 -9.14 9.92 -1.77
N GLN A 12 -9.92 10.96 -1.55
CA GLN A 12 -10.51 11.21 -0.24
C GLN A 12 -9.48 11.26 0.88
N GLY A 13 -8.34 11.86 0.58
CA GLY A 13 -7.31 12.02 1.61
C GLY A 13 -6.48 10.76 1.84
N LEU A 14 -6.60 9.76 0.99
CA LEU A 14 -5.82 8.53 1.14
C LEU A 14 -4.98 8.29 -0.10
N ALA A 15 -3.88 7.62 0.09
CA ALA A 15 -3.08 7.15 -1.04
C ALA A 15 -3.60 5.77 -1.43
N VAL A 16 -3.87 5.56 -2.71
CA VAL A 16 -4.37 4.28 -3.19
C VAL A 16 -3.25 3.61 -3.96
N LEU A 17 -2.87 2.41 -3.52
CA LEU A 17 -1.80 1.65 -4.12
C LEU A 17 -2.37 0.45 -4.83
N ARG A 18 -1.73 0.05 -5.94
CA ARG A 18 -1.99 -1.24 -6.51
C ARG A 18 -1.04 -2.23 -5.86
N ALA A 19 -1.57 -3.27 -5.25
CA ALA A 19 -0.73 -4.24 -4.58
C ALA A 19 0.16 -4.94 -5.58
N GLU A 20 1.41 -5.19 -5.18
CA GLU A 20 2.30 -5.91 -6.04
C GLU A 20 2.31 -7.36 -5.67
N ASP A 21 2.34 -8.20 -6.68
CA ASP A 21 2.38 -9.59 -6.47
C ASP A 21 3.80 -9.97 -6.24
N THR A 22 4.13 -10.38 -5.10
CA THR A 22 5.47 -10.70 -4.84
C THR A 22 5.79 -12.06 -5.23
N ASP A 23 5.14 -12.61 -5.90
CA ASP A 23 5.44 -13.73 -6.44
C ASP A 23 5.92 -14.89 -5.80
N ASP A 24 5.88 -15.12 -4.85
CA ASP A 24 6.31 -16.28 -4.37
C ASP A 24 5.39 -17.33 -4.63
N GLY A 25 4.61 -17.22 -5.47
CA GLY A 25 3.86 -18.28 -5.89
C GLY A 25 2.76 -18.63 -5.18
N SER A 26 2.47 -18.08 -4.26
CA SER A 26 1.45 -18.58 -3.60
C SER A 26 0.27 -18.25 -4.08
N ASN A 27 0.07 -17.74 -4.69
CA ASN A 27 -1.04 -17.56 -5.30
C ASN A 27 -2.33 -17.58 -4.78
N ASP A 28 -2.75 -18.01 -3.94
CA ASP A 28 -4.09 -18.01 -3.64
C ASP A 28 -4.35 -16.98 -2.72
N ASP A 29 -5.25 -16.46 -2.40
CA ASP A 29 -5.60 -15.59 -1.38
C ASP A 29 -4.81 -14.34 -1.29
N SER A 30 -4.39 -13.75 -2.33
CA SER A 30 -3.74 -12.46 -2.27
C SER A 30 -4.55 -11.47 -1.48
N GLY A 31 -5.82 -11.44 -1.66
CA GLY A 31 -6.65 -10.49 -0.94
C GLY A 31 -6.61 -10.72 0.55
N ASP A 32 -6.68 -11.96 0.98
CA ASP A 32 -6.64 -12.24 2.39
C ASP A 32 -5.27 -11.95 2.95
N ARG A 33 -4.23 -12.19 2.18
CA ARG A 33 -2.92 -11.91 2.65
C ARG A 33 -2.74 -10.43 2.90
N PHE A 34 -3.26 -9.61 2.02
CA PHE A 34 -3.10 -8.18 2.21
C PHE A 34 -4.04 -7.64 3.29
N ARG A 35 -5.12 -8.34 3.60
CA ARG A 35 -5.95 -7.88 4.69
C ARG A 35 -5.23 -7.90 6.01
N ASP A 36 -4.27 -8.79 6.18
CA ASP A 36 -3.51 -8.81 7.41
C ASP A 36 -2.57 -7.63 7.49
N GLU A 37 -2.43 -6.87 6.42
CA GLU A 37 -1.58 -5.70 6.47
C GLU A 37 -2.30 -4.47 6.98
N ILE A 38 -3.60 -4.53 7.19
CA ILE A 38 -4.31 -3.36 7.72
C ILE A 38 -3.72 -3.03 9.09
N GLY A 39 -3.36 -1.78 9.27
CA GLY A 39 -2.69 -1.31 10.47
C GLY A 39 -1.17 -1.27 10.35
N THR A 40 -0.63 -1.82 9.28
CA THR A 40 0.81 -1.86 9.12
C THR A 40 1.34 -0.50 8.68
N SER A 41 2.43 -0.08 9.26
CA SER A 41 3.09 1.16 8.85
C SER A 41 3.76 0.99 7.51
N VAL A 42 3.71 2.00 6.67
CA VAL A 42 4.34 1.97 5.37
C VAL A 42 5.39 3.04 5.24
N LEU A 43 6.42 2.74 4.50
CA LEU A 43 7.55 3.63 4.30
C LEU A 43 7.75 3.85 2.80
N ASP A 44 8.36 4.98 2.46
CA ASP A 44 8.74 5.21 1.07
C ASP A 44 10.12 4.62 0.83
N ASP A 45 10.67 4.84 -0.36
CA ASP A 45 11.96 4.25 -0.70
C ASP A 45 13.11 4.97 0.01
N SER A 46 12.85 6.05 0.68
CA SER A 46 13.85 6.69 1.53
C SER A 46 13.73 6.24 2.97
N LEU A 47 12.89 5.27 3.24
CA LEU A 47 12.65 4.72 4.57
C LEU A 47 11.97 5.72 5.50
N GLU A 48 11.27 6.69 4.94
CA GLU A 48 10.56 7.63 5.76
C GLU A 48 9.12 7.19 5.90
N SER A 49 8.54 7.39 7.06
CA SER A 49 7.19 6.98 7.33
C SER A 49 6.22 7.74 6.45
N VAL A 50 5.35 7.03 5.78
CA VAL A 50 4.33 7.64 4.95
C VAL A 50 2.98 7.59 5.64
N GLY A 51 2.67 6.50 6.30
CA GLY A 51 1.38 6.36 6.94
C GLY A 51 1.09 4.93 7.29
N ARG A 52 -0.19 4.54 7.19
CA ARG A 52 -0.60 3.23 7.65
C ARG A 52 -1.68 2.70 6.73
N ILE A 53 -1.68 1.41 6.46
CA ILE A 53 -2.69 0.79 5.64
C ILE A 53 -3.99 0.74 6.43
N VAL A 54 -5.08 1.23 5.84
CA VAL A 54 -6.37 1.25 6.51
C VAL A 54 -7.41 0.43 5.80
N ASP A 55 -7.18 0.00 4.58
CA ASP A 55 -8.18 -0.77 3.86
C ASP A 55 -7.54 -1.56 2.74
N VAL A 56 -8.19 -2.64 2.35
CA VAL A 56 -7.78 -3.47 1.22
C VAL A 56 -9.05 -3.74 0.44
N PHE A 57 -9.05 -3.45 -0.86
CA PHE A 57 -10.27 -3.59 -1.64
C PHE A 57 -9.92 -3.92 -3.09
N GLY A 58 -10.92 -4.21 -3.88
CA GLY A 58 -10.73 -4.48 -5.29
C GLY A 58 -10.59 -5.96 -5.59
N PRO A 59 -10.04 -6.30 -6.76
CA PRO A 59 -9.97 -7.71 -7.17
C PRO A 59 -9.15 -8.56 -6.21
N VAL A 60 -9.56 -9.79 -6.05
CA VAL A 60 -8.92 -10.66 -5.09
C VAL A 60 -7.48 -10.95 -5.48
N ASP A 61 -7.20 -11.13 -6.75
CA ASP A 61 -5.86 -11.50 -7.14
C ASP A 61 -4.96 -10.28 -7.31
N ARG A 62 -5.46 -9.07 -7.30
CA ARG A 62 -4.61 -7.90 -7.35
C ARG A 62 -5.33 -6.75 -6.67
N PRO A 63 -5.39 -6.75 -5.36
CA PRO A 63 -6.18 -5.75 -4.65
C PRO A 63 -5.53 -4.39 -4.65
N TYR A 64 -6.31 -3.41 -4.26
CA TYR A 64 -5.79 -2.08 -3.98
C TYR A 64 -5.67 -1.91 -2.47
N LEU A 65 -4.74 -1.09 -2.07
CA LEU A 65 -4.52 -0.80 -0.65
C LEU A 65 -4.73 0.69 -0.45
N ALA A 66 -5.40 1.05 0.62
CA ALA A 66 -5.57 2.46 0.97
C ALA A 66 -4.70 2.78 2.17
N VAL A 67 -3.95 3.85 2.08
CA VAL A 67 -3.02 4.25 3.13
C VAL A 67 -3.40 5.64 3.60
N THR A 68 -3.61 5.79 4.89
CA THR A 68 -3.83 7.10 5.48
C THR A 68 -2.47 7.73 5.71
N PRO A 69 -2.23 8.94 5.21
CA PRO A 69 -0.90 9.52 5.31
C PRO A 69 -0.65 10.13 6.67
N ASP A 70 0.62 10.22 7.05
CA ASP A 70 0.99 10.98 8.22
C ASP A 70 0.77 12.47 7.94
N ASP A 71 0.70 13.27 9.00
CA ASP A 71 0.32 14.66 8.87
C ASP A 71 1.23 15.46 7.96
N ASP A 72 2.50 15.14 7.91
CA ASP A 72 3.43 15.95 7.14
C ASP A 72 3.66 15.38 5.75
N VAL A 73 2.89 14.43 5.32
CA VAL A 73 3.07 13.83 4.01
C VAL A 73 2.23 14.57 2.98
N HIS A 74 2.85 14.92 1.86
CA HIS A 74 2.14 15.59 0.78
C HIS A 74 1.63 14.53 -0.19
N LEU A 75 0.34 14.21 -0.10
CA LEU A 75 -0.24 13.13 -0.87
C LEU A 75 0.03 13.19 -2.37
N PRO A 76 -0.18 14.33 -3.04
CA PRO A 76 0.00 14.32 -4.49
C PRO A 76 1.41 13.92 -4.92
N SER A 77 2.40 14.14 -4.09
CA SER A 77 3.75 13.80 -4.48
C SER A 77 4.02 12.31 -4.34
N LEU A 78 3.10 11.56 -3.76
CA LEU A 78 3.31 10.13 -3.63
C LEU A 78 2.93 9.37 -4.88
N VAL A 79 2.13 9.95 -5.77
CA VAL A 79 1.67 9.23 -6.94
C VAL A 79 2.88 8.78 -7.76
N GLY A 80 2.94 7.51 -8.07
CA GLY A 80 4.07 6.92 -8.76
C GLY A 80 5.14 6.35 -7.86
N SER A 81 5.05 6.61 -6.56
CA SER A 81 6.06 6.11 -5.64
C SER A 81 5.78 4.67 -5.25
N THR A 82 6.83 3.94 -4.96
CA THR A 82 6.70 2.58 -4.43
C THR A 82 6.76 2.66 -2.92
N LEU A 83 5.86 1.95 -2.26
CA LEU A 83 5.82 1.94 -0.81
C LEU A 83 6.13 0.55 -0.28
N TYR A 84 6.61 0.50 0.93
CA TYR A 84 7.09 -0.71 1.55
C TYR A 84 6.44 -0.88 2.92
N ALA A 85 6.18 -2.12 3.30
CA ALA A 85 5.68 -2.43 4.64
C ALA A 85 6.86 -2.53 5.57
N ARG A 86 6.69 -1.97 6.75
CA ARG A 86 7.74 -1.99 7.73
C ARG A 86 7.97 -3.38 8.28
#